data_0be47b42fc2b4be006207cb2073cf64f
#
_entry.id   0be47b42fc2b4be006207cb2073cf64f
#
_cell.length_a   1.000
_cell.length_b   1.000
_cell.length_c   1.000
_cell.angle_alpha   90.00
_cell.angle_beta   90.00
_cell.angle_gamma   90.00
#
_symmetry.space_group_name_H-M   'P 1'
#
loop_
_entity.id
_entity.type
_entity.pdbx_description
1 polymer ?
#
loop_
_entity_poly.entity_id
_entity_poly.type
_entity_poly.pdbx_seq_one_letter_code
_entity_poly.pdbx_strand_id
1 'polypeptide(L)'
;YCIMIPPPNVTGTLHMGHAFQDTIMDALTRYHRMRGDRTLWQPGMDHAGIATQMVVERLLNAEGKSRRDLGRDRFVERVWQWKEESGGQIARQTRRLGASVDWSRDRFTMDEGCSDAVRKVFVDLYDEGLVYRGKRLVNWDPVLHTALSDLEVLSEDEPGKLWHFRYPLASGDGHLVVATTRPETMLGDSAVAVHPDDERYRDIVGEEIVLPIVGRRIPIIADDYVDPEFGTGCVKITPAHDFNDYDIGKRHDLAMYNILTDDATLNDEVPKTYRGLDRFVARDKIVEEFRELDLLEKIEDYTVKIPRGDRSHAVVEPYLTDQWYVKIEPLARPAIEAVETGRIRFVPENWSKTYFEWMYNIQDWCISRQLWWGHRIPAWYDADGNVY
;
A
#
# COMPACT_ATOMS: atom_id res chain seq x y z
N TYR A 1 -30.76 -20.34 10.91
CA TYR A 1 -30.23 -19.49 9.87
C TYR A 1 -29.59 -18.25 10.51
N CYS A 2 -28.35 -17.99 10.19
CA CYS A 2 -27.63 -16.81 10.67
C CYS A 2 -27.01 -16.10 9.47
N ILE A 3 -27.18 -14.79 9.38
CA ILE A 3 -26.54 -13.94 8.38
C ILE A 3 -26.04 -12.66 9.06
N MET A 4 -24.90 -12.18 8.65
CA MET A 4 -24.33 -10.92 9.15
C MET A 4 -24.46 -9.85 8.07
N ILE A 5 -24.90 -8.65 8.46
CA ILE A 5 -24.89 -7.51 7.56
C ILE A 5 -23.44 -7.16 7.20
N PRO A 6 -23.09 -6.90 5.94
CA PRO A 6 -21.83 -6.23 5.65
C PRO A 6 -21.85 -4.86 6.34
N PRO A 7 -20.99 -4.63 7.34
CA PRO A 7 -21.14 -3.48 8.22
C PRO A 7 -20.86 -2.18 7.43
N PRO A 8 -21.83 -1.26 7.30
CA PRO A 8 -21.60 -0.01 6.62
C PRO A 8 -20.57 0.84 7.36
N ASN A 9 -19.73 1.53 6.58
CA ASN A 9 -18.76 2.48 7.09
C ASN A 9 -19.44 3.70 7.68
N VAL A 10 -18.99 4.20 8.83
CA VAL A 10 -19.51 5.43 9.45
C VAL A 10 -18.99 6.69 8.76
N THR A 11 -19.03 6.70 7.42
CA THR A 11 -18.52 7.79 6.58
C THR A 11 -19.58 8.71 6.01
N GLY A 12 -20.87 8.40 6.26
CA GLY A 12 -21.98 9.19 5.74
C GLY A 12 -23.32 8.47 5.84
N THR A 13 -24.07 8.48 4.74
CA THR A 13 -25.43 7.93 4.65
C THR A 13 -25.44 6.66 3.80
N LEU A 14 -26.45 5.80 4.01
CA LEU A 14 -26.70 4.66 3.14
C LEU A 14 -27.10 5.14 1.73
N HIS A 15 -26.74 4.36 0.72
CA HIS A 15 -27.12 4.57 -0.68
C HIS A 15 -27.86 3.34 -1.22
N MET A 16 -28.30 3.39 -2.49
CA MET A 16 -29.10 2.34 -3.10
C MET A 16 -28.43 0.95 -3.09
N GLY A 17 -27.09 0.88 -3.14
CA GLY A 17 -26.36 -0.40 -3.02
C GLY A 17 -26.59 -1.07 -1.67
N HIS A 18 -26.57 -0.31 -0.58
CA HIS A 18 -26.90 -0.83 0.75
C HIS A 18 -28.37 -1.30 0.80
N ALA A 19 -29.30 -0.48 0.29
CA ALA A 19 -30.72 -0.83 0.27
C ALA A 19 -30.99 -2.12 -0.53
N PHE A 20 -30.32 -2.30 -1.67
CA PHE A 20 -30.43 -3.51 -2.48
C PHE A 20 -29.95 -4.75 -1.73
N GLN A 21 -28.75 -4.69 -1.16
CA GLN A 21 -28.15 -5.75 -0.37
C GLN A 21 -29.01 -6.12 0.84
N ASP A 22 -29.41 -5.12 1.63
CA ASP A 22 -30.20 -5.31 2.84
C ASP A 22 -31.57 -5.92 2.51
N THR A 23 -32.19 -5.54 1.40
CA THR A 23 -33.46 -6.10 0.94
C THR A 23 -33.35 -7.60 0.64
N ILE A 24 -32.28 -8.04 -0.01
CA ILE A 24 -32.04 -9.45 -0.31
C ILE A 24 -31.84 -10.22 0.99
N MET A 25 -31.02 -9.70 1.90
CA MET A 25 -30.74 -10.34 3.19
C MET A 25 -31.99 -10.40 4.06
N ASP A 26 -32.82 -9.37 4.07
CA ASP A 26 -34.08 -9.33 4.80
C ASP A 26 -35.10 -10.34 4.25
N ALA A 27 -35.20 -10.44 2.92
CA ALA A 27 -36.06 -11.45 2.29
C ALA A 27 -35.69 -12.88 2.70
N LEU A 28 -34.40 -13.22 2.68
CA LEU A 28 -33.91 -14.52 3.13
C LEU A 28 -34.15 -14.74 4.62
N THR A 29 -33.90 -13.74 5.44
CA THR A 29 -34.11 -13.79 6.89
C THR A 29 -35.61 -14.03 7.23
N ARG A 30 -36.50 -13.29 6.58
CA ARG A 30 -37.97 -13.44 6.76
C ARG A 30 -38.45 -14.81 6.27
N TYR A 31 -37.94 -15.30 5.13
CA TYR A 31 -38.24 -16.62 4.63
C TYR A 31 -37.91 -17.70 5.66
N HIS A 32 -36.71 -17.67 6.22
CA HIS A 32 -36.28 -18.65 7.24
C HIS A 32 -37.10 -18.58 8.54
N ARG A 33 -37.49 -17.35 8.99
CA ARG A 33 -38.40 -17.19 10.12
C ARG A 33 -39.78 -17.82 9.86
N MET A 34 -40.33 -17.59 8.66
CA MET A 34 -41.62 -18.17 8.28
C MET A 34 -41.57 -19.69 8.22
N ARG A 35 -40.41 -20.30 7.95
CA ARG A 35 -40.20 -21.74 7.99
C ARG A 35 -40.07 -22.30 9.41
N GLY A 36 -39.98 -21.45 10.43
CA GLY A 36 -39.76 -21.86 11.82
C GLY A 36 -38.29 -22.05 12.22
N ASP A 37 -37.34 -21.65 11.35
CA ASP A 37 -35.92 -21.74 11.67
C ASP A 37 -35.54 -20.71 12.77
N ARG A 38 -34.62 -21.08 13.65
CA ARG A 38 -33.94 -20.10 14.51
C ARG A 38 -33.12 -19.15 13.65
N THR A 39 -33.49 -17.88 13.65
CA THR A 39 -32.95 -16.93 12.68
C THR A 39 -32.32 -15.73 13.38
N LEU A 40 -31.09 -15.42 13.00
CA LEU A 40 -30.37 -14.20 13.41
C LEU A 40 -29.90 -13.45 12.17
N TRP A 41 -30.26 -12.18 12.05
CA TRP A 41 -29.59 -11.22 11.20
C TRP A 41 -28.83 -10.24 12.08
N GLN A 42 -27.51 -10.42 12.12
CA GLN A 42 -26.58 -9.67 12.96
C GLN A 42 -26.30 -8.30 12.33
N PRO A 43 -26.69 -7.17 12.96
CA PRO A 43 -26.30 -5.84 12.53
C PRO A 43 -24.93 -5.43 13.06
N GLY A 44 -24.37 -4.37 12.46
CA GLY A 44 -23.15 -3.73 12.91
C GLY A 44 -22.74 -2.59 11.97
N MET A 45 -21.75 -1.81 12.41
CA MET A 45 -21.14 -0.73 11.64
C MET A 45 -19.62 -0.81 11.74
N ASP A 46 -18.95 -0.43 10.65
CA ASP A 46 -17.49 -0.39 10.58
C ASP A 46 -16.97 1.02 10.93
N HIS A 47 -15.92 1.04 11.74
CA HIS A 47 -15.20 2.28 12.07
C HIS A 47 -14.44 2.85 10.86
N ALA A 48 -14.13 2.05 9.85
CA ALA A 48 -13.55 2.44 8.55
C ALA A 48 -12.35 3.40 8.71
N GLY A 49 -11.30 2.94 9.36
CA GLY A 49 -10.16 3.72 9.85
C GLY A 49 -9.75 4.91 8.97
N ILE A 50 -9.16 4.65 7.80
CA ILE A 50 -8.69 5.70 6.86
C ILE A 50 -9.86 6.60 6.41
N ALA A 51 -10.95 5.99 5.95
CA ALA A 51 -12.05 6.74 5.34
C ALA A 51 -12.75 7.68 6.34
N THR A 52 -13.03 7.21 7.56
CA THR A 52 -13.65 8.01 8.61
C THR A 52 -12.73 9.12 9.09
N GLN A 53 -11.44 8.82 9.29
CA GLN A 53 -10.45 9.84 9.63
C GLN A 53 -10.41 10.96 8.58
N MET A 54 -10.35 10.62 7.30
CA MET A 54 -10.36 11.59 6.20
C MET A 54 -11.61 12.47 6.19
N VAL A 55 -12.79 11.89 6.45
CA VAL A 55 -14.04 12.69 6.53
C VAL A 55 -13.90 13.76 7.60
N VAL A 56 -13.43 13.38 8.80
CA VAL A 56 -13.28 14.32 9.92
C VAL A 56 -12.16 15.34 9.65
N GLU A 57 -11.06 14.93 9.02
CA GLU A 57 -9.99 15.87 8.61
C GLU A 57 -10.52 16.90 7.59
N ARG A 58 -11.35 16.49 6.61
CA ARG A 58 -11.98 17.42 5.67
C ARG A 58 -12.89 18.42 6.36
N LEU A 59 -13.65 17.98 7.36
CA LEU A 59 -14.49 18.88 8.16
C LEU A 59 -13.64 19.90 8.94
N LEU A 60 -12.54 19.45 9.56
CA LEU A 60 -11.63 20.34 10.27
C LEU A 60 -10.93 21.33 9.32
N ASN A 61 -10.51 20.87 8.14
CA ASN A 61 -9.89 21.74 7.14
C ASN A 61 -10.87 22.84 6.66
N ALA A 62 -12.16 22.51 6.52
CA ALA A 62 -13.17 23.50 6.21
C ALA A 62 -13.37 24.54 7.33
N GLU A 63 -13.03 24.19 8.58
CA GLU A 63 -12.97 25.10 9.74
C GLU A 63 -11.61 25.83 9.86
N GLY A 64 -10.69 25.61 8.92
CA GLY A 64 -9.32 26.19 8.98
C GLY A 64 -8.41 25.55 10.02
N LYS A 65 -8.68 24.32 10.42
CA LYS A 65 -7.91 23.56 11.43
C LYS A 65 -7.39 22.25 10.85
N SER A 66 -6.29 21.75 11.40
CA SER A 66 -5.75 20.42 11.12
C SER A 66 -5.88 19.51 12.35
N ARG A 67 -5.74 18.21 12.17
CA ARG A 67 -5.66 17.26 13.29
C ARG A 67 -4.49 17.57 14.22
N ARG A 68 -3.37 18.10 13.68
CA ARG A 68 -2.18 18.45 14.45
C ARG A 68 -2.45 19.63 15.41
N ASP A 69 -3.28 20.60 15.00
CA ASP A 69 -3.68 21.73 15.85
C ASP A 69 -4.54 21.28 17.04
N LEU A 70 -5.35 20.24 16.88
CA LEU A 70 -6.15 19.68 17.95
C LEU A 70 -5.33 18.79 18.89
N GLY A 71 -4.33 18.08 18.38
CA GLY A 71 -3.68 16.99 19.06
C GLY A 71 -4.52 15.69 19.02
N ARG A 72 -3.87 14.55 19.32
CA ARG A 72 -4.46 13.21 19.12
C ARG A 72 -5.77 13.01 19.89
N ASP A 73 -5.79 13.31 21.17
CA ASP A 73 -6.94 13.00 22.03
C ASP A 73 -8.19 13.76 21.59
N ARG A 74 -8.09 15.07 21.35
CA ARG A 74 -9.23 15.89 20.89
C ARG A 74 -9.66 15.52 19.47
N PHE A 75 -8.71 15.12 18.63
CA PHE A 75 -9.04 14.65 17.29
C PHE A 75 -9.85 13.34 17.35
N VAL A 76 -9.41 12.36 18.13
CA VAL A 76 -10.11 11.08 18.33
C VAL A 76 -11.50 11.32 18.94
N GLU A 77 -11.61 12.22 19.92
CA GLU A 77 -12.92 12.63 20.47
C GLU A 77 -13.84 13.21 19.38
N ARG A 78 -13.32 14.04 18.48
CA ARG A 78 -14.08 14.60 17.35
C ARG A 78 -14.54 13.51 16.36
N VAL A 79 -13.73 12.46 16.17
CA VAL A 79 -14.12 11.30 15.35
C VAL A 79 -15.22 10.49 16.02
N TRP A 80 -15.17 10.31 17.34
CA TRP A 80 -16.27 9.66 18.07
C TRP A 80 -17.59 10.45 17.97
N GLN A 81 -17.56 11.78 18.03
CA GLN A 81 -18.74 12.63 17.80
C GLN A 81 -19.30 12.39 16.39
N TRP A 82 -18.47 12.40 15.37
CA TRP A 82 -18.87 12.08 13.99
C TRP A 82 -19.49 10.67 13.89
N LYS A 83 -18.91 9.67 14.54
CA LYS A 83 -19.43 8.30 14.58
C LYS A 83 -20.84 8.26 15.17
N GLU A 84 -21.13 9.01 16.21
CA GLU A 84 -22.48 9.07 16.78
C GLU A 84 -23.48 9.70 15.80
N GLU A 85 -23.09 10.77 15.13
CA GLU A 85 -23.93 11.45 14.14
C GLU A 85 -24.22 10.54 12.93
N SER A 86 -23.18 10.05 12.27
CA SER A 86 -23.26 9.21 11.06
C SER A 86 -23.89 7.85 11.36
N GLY A 87 -23.44 7.15 12.40
CA GLY A 87 -23.97 5.85 12.81
C GLY A 87 -25.44 5.94 13.23
N GLY A 88 -25.83 6.99 13.94
CA GLY A 88 -27.22 7.24 14.28
C GLY A 88 -28.10 7.45 13.04
N GLN A 89 -27.58 8.07 12.00
CA GLN A 89 -28.30 8.22 10.73
C GLN A 89 -28.42 6.89 9.98
N ILE A 90 -27.34 6.12 9.89
CA ILE A 90 -27.34 4.78 9.27
C ILE A 90 -28.38 3.89 9.95
N ALA A 91 -28.38 3.82 11.28
CA ALA A 91 -29.35 3.03 12.03
C ALA A 91 -30.82 3.45 11.76
N ARG A 92 -31.08 4.75 11.68
CA ARG A 92 -32.42 5.28 11.31
C ARG A 92 -32.81 4.88 9.88
N GLN A 93 -31.88 4.95 8.93
CA GLN A 93 -32.15 4.57 7.53
C GLN A 93 -32.42 3.07 7.41
N THR A 94 -31.64 2.20 8.07
CA THR A 94 -31.84 0.75 8.11
C THR A 94 -33.21 0.40 8.72
N ARG A 95 -33.60 1.06 9.81
CA ARG A 95 -34.96 0.91 10.39
C ARG A 95 -36.06 1.35 9.43
N ARG A 96 -35.85 2.45 8.70
CA ARG A 96 -36.81 2.95 7.73
C ARG A 96 -36.98 2.06 6.51
N LEU A 97 -35.92 1.32 6.11
CA LEU A 97 -35.99 0.26 5.10
C LEU A 97 -36.84 -0.92 5.57
N GLY A 98 -37.10 -1.04 6.87
CA GLY A 98 -37.83 -2.15 7.47
C GLY A 98 -36.96 -3.41 7.67
N ALA A 99 -35.65 -3.27 7.63
CA ALA A 99 -34.71 -4.38 7.84
C ALA A 99 -34.93 -5.04 9.21
N SER A 100 -35.15 -6.35 9.22
CA SER A 100 -35.54 -7.12 10.41
C SER A 100 -34.33 -7.69 11.18
N VAL A 101 -33.30 -6.85 11.34
CA VAL A 101 -32.09 -7.16 12.10
C VAL A 101 -32.37 -7.28 13.61
N ASP A 102 -31.50 -7.97 14.32
CA ASP A 102 -31.53 -8.02 15.80
C ASP A 102 -30.80 -6.83 16.41
N TRP A 103 -31.50 -5.75 16.63
CA TRP A 103 -30.96 -4.51 17.20
C TRP A 103 -30.39 -4.68 18.62
N SER A 104 -30.75 -5.74 19.35
CA SER A 104 -30.18 -6.01 20.67
C SER A 104 -28.73 -6.48 20.59
N ARG A 105 -28.29 -6.88 19.41
CA ARG A 105 -26.94 -7.38 19.11
C ARG A 105 -26.15 -6.43 18.22
N ASP A 106 -26.58 -5.18 18.07
CA ASP A 106 -25.86 -4.19 17.28
C ASP A 106 -24.43 -4.03 17.77
N ARG A 107 -23.48 -4.02 16.84
CA ARG A 107 -22.03 -3.97 17.10
C ARG A 107 -21.38 -2.82 16.37
N PHE A 108 -20.31 -2.32 16.95
CA PHE A 108 -19.39 -1.40 16.27
C PHE A 108 -17.99 -1.99 16.32
N THR A 109 -17.27 -1.99 15.21
CA THR A 109 -15.97 -2.68 15.11
C THR A 109 -14.90 -2.16 16.06
N MET A 110 -15.11 -0.99 16.71
CA MET A 110 -14.29 -0.47 17.80
C MET A 110 -14.97 -0.47 19.16
N ASP A 111 -16.06 -1.22 19.36
CA ASP A 111 -16.63 -1.40 20.69
C ASP A 111 -15.66 -2.21 21.60
N GLU A 112 -15.92 -2.21 22.90
CA GLU A 112 -15.04 -2.83 23.89
C GLU A 112 -14.79 -4.32 23.57
N GLY A 113 -15.84 -5.08 23.25
CA GLY A 113 -15.71 -6.51 22.97
C GLY A 113 -14.93 -6.80 21.68
N CYS A 114 -15.12 -6.00 20.61
CA CYS A 114 -14.32 -6.11 19.40
C CYS A 114 -12.87 -5.68 19.66
N SER A 115 -12.64 -4.65 20.44
CA SER A 115 -11.29 -4.17 20.79
C SER A 115 -10.53 -5.21 21.63
N ASP A 116 -11.19 -5.89 22.55
CA ASP A 116 -10.60 -6.98 23.33
C ASP A 116 -10.25 -8.19 22.45
N ALA A 117 -11.15 -8.53 21.52
CA ALA A 117 -10.91 -9.63 20.58
C ALA A 117 -9.71 -9.32 19.66
N VAL A 118 -9.60 -8.09 19.15
CA VAL A 118 -8.47 -7.65 18.30
C VAL A 118 -7.16 -7.74 19.07
N ARG A 119 -7.11 -7.24 20.31
CA ARG A 119 -5.90 -7.34 21.14
C ARG A 119 -5.51 -8.78 21.41
N LYS A 120 -6.48 -9.62 21.77
CA LYS A 120 -6.24 -11.05 22.02
C LYS A 120 -5.65 -11.73 20.77
N VAL A 121 -6.29 -11.55 19.61
CA VAL A 121 -5.84 -12.18 18.36
C VAL A 121 -4.43 -11.68 17.97
N PHE A 122 -4.14 -10.39 18.16
CA PHE A 122 -2.81 -9.87 17.90
C PHE A 122 -1.74 -10.56 18.75
N VAL A 123 -2.00 -10.69 20.06
CA VAL A 123 -1.06 -11.36 20.98
C VAL A 123 -0.92 -12.85 20.65
N ASP A 124 -2.03 -13.56 20.45
CA ASP A 124 -2.00 -14.97 20.08
C ASP A 124 -1.16 -15.21 18.81
N LEU A 125 -1.36 -14.42 17.77
CA LEU A 125 -0.59 -14.50 16.50
C LEU A 125 0.90 -14.12 16.69
N TYR A 126 1.19 -13.18 17.57
CA TYR A 126 2.56 -12.83 17.92
C TYR A 126 3.27 -13.98 18.63
N ASP A 127 2.63 -14.60 19.61
CA ASP A 127 3.15 -15.77 20.35
C ASP A 127 3.35 -16.98 19.44
N GLU A 128 2.53 -17.14 18.42
CA GLU A 128 2.67 -18.16 17.37
C GLU A 128 3.77 -17.81 16.34
N GLY A 129 4.38 -16.62 16.42
CA GLY A 129 5.39 -16.16 15.49
C GLY A 129 4.85 -15.79 14.10
N LEU A 130 3.54 -15.60 13.98
CA LEU A 130 2.86 -15.19 12.75
C LEU A 130 2.80 -13.68 12.59
N VAL A 131 2.82 -12.91 13.68
CA VAL A 131 2.93 -11.45 13.65
C VAL A 131 4.36 -11.04 13.96
N TYR A 132 4.90 -10.12 13.17
CA TYR A 132 6.26 -9.60 13.38
C TYR A 132 6.36 -8.12 12.98
N ARG A 133 7.37 -7.43 13.53
CA ARG A 133 7.77 -6.09 13.11
C ARG A 133 8.98 -6.20 12.18
N GLY A 134 8.96 -5.49 11.07
CA GLY A 134 10.08 -5.48 10.14
C GLY A 134 10.12 -4.26 9.25
N LYS A 135 11.34 -3.91 8.80
CA LYS A 135 11.56 -2.85 7.82
C LYS A 135 11.43 -3.42 6.42
N ARG A 136 10.39 -3.00 5.72
CA ARG A 136 10.09 -3.45 4.34
C ARG A 136 9.59 -2.28 3.51
N LEU A 137 9.63 -2.48 2.20
CA LEU A 137 9.00 -1.56 1.26
C LEU A 137 7.48 -1.71 1.36
N VAL A 138 6.77 -0.60 1.47
CA VAL A 138 5.30 -0.55 1.53
C VAL A 138 4.77 0.46 0.52
N ASN A 139 3.52 0.29 0.12
CA ASN A 139 2.78 1.35 -0.54
C ASN A 139 2.52 2.47 0.48
N TRP A 140 3.01 3.67 0.21
CA TRP A 140 2.92 4.82 1.11
C TRP A 140 2.13 5.95 0.49
N ASP A 141 1.12 6.43 1.21
CA ASP A 141 0.37 7.62 0.82
C ASP A 141 1.00 8.86 1.47
N PRO A 142 1.64 9.74 0.68
CA PRO A 142 2.35 10.91 1.21
C PRO A 142 1.43 12.04 1.67
N VAL A 143 0.14 12.02 1.29
CA VAL A 143 -0.86 12.99 1.73
C VAL A 143 -1.48 12.58 3.06
N LEU A 144 -1.79 11.29 3.22
CA LEU A 144 -2.33 10.74 4.46
C LEU A 144 -1.24 10.37 5.47
N HIS A 145 0.02 10.32 5.05
CA HIS A 145 1.18 9.90 5.85
C HIS A 145 0.96 8.52 6.48
N THR A 146 0.58 7.53 5.66
CA THR A 146 0.31 6.17 6.12
C THR A 146 0.61 5.12 5.05
N ALA A 147 0.97 3.91 5.52
CA ALA A 147 1.03 2.74 4.67
C ALA A 147 -0.37 2.36 4.16
N LEU A 148 -0.44 1.83 2.95
CA LEU A 148 -1.63 1.26 2.32
C LEU A 148 -1.40 -0.23 2.06
N SER A 149 -2.48 -1.01 2.06
CA SER A 149 -2.48 -2.37 1.49
C SER A 149 -2.62 -2.32 -0.04
N ASP A 150 -2.28 -3.41 -0.70
CA ASP A 150 -2.39 -3.50 -2.17
C ASP A 150 -3.83 -3.28 -2.66
N LEU A 151 -4.83 -3.67 -1.85
CA LEU A 151 -6.25 -3.47 -2.15
C LEU A 151 -6.70 -2.00 -2.07
N GLU A 152 -5.90 -1.13 -1.44
CA GLU A 152 -6.14 0.31 -1.30
C GLU A 152 -5.40 1.13 -2.37
N VAL A 153 -4.73 0.45 -3.32
CA VAL A 153 -3.98 1.08 -4.41
C VAL A 153 -4.66 0.81 -5.75
N LEU A 154 -5.01 1.88 -6.45
CA LEU A 154 -5.56 1.83 -7.80
C LEU A 154 -4.44 2.03 -8.80
N SER A 155 -4.39 1.23 -9.87
CA SER A 155 -3.47 1.45 -10.98
C SER A 155 -4.21 2.14 -12.12
N GLU A 156 -3.76 3.35 -12.47
CA GLU A 156 -4.36 4.14 -13.53
C GLU A 156 -3.34 4.33 -14.67
N ASP A 157 -3.80 4.12 -15.91
CA ASP A 157 -2.97 4.35 -17.10
C ASP A 157 -3.03 5.85 -17.44
N GLU A 158 -1.88 6.53 -17.36
CA GLU A 158 -1.77 7.96 -17.63
C GLU A 158 -0.72 8.24 -18.71
N PRO A 159 -0.91 9.32 -19.52
CA PRO A 159 0.14 9.80 -20.41
C PRO A 159 1.35 10.26 -19.59
N GLY A 160 2.51 9.74 -19.90
CA GLY A 160 3.77 10.07 -19.26
C GLY A 160 4.92 10.10 -20.25
N LYS A 161 6.11 10.03 -19.75
CA LYS A 161 7.35 10.03 -20.53
C LYS A 161 8.25 8.88 -20.08
N LEU A 162 9.07 8.42 -21.01
CA LEU A 162 10.20 7.53 -20.75
C LEU A 162 11.47 8.31 -21.07
N TRP A 163 12.29 8.55 -20.05
CA TRP A 163 13.55 9.28 -20.20
C TRP A 163 14.70 8.28 -20.31
N HIS A 164 15.59 8.51 -21.29
CA HIS A 164 16.77 7.71 -21.54
C HIS A 164 18.01 8.50 -21.12
N PHE A 165 18.76 7.99 -20.13
CA PHE A 165 19.92 8.64 -19.54
C PHE A 165 21.20 7.84 -19.78
N ARG A 166 22.29 8.53 -20.11
CA ARG A 166 23.63 7.95 -20.20
C ARG A 166 24.27 7.91 -18.82
N TYR A 167 24.65 6.72 -18.39
CA TYR A 167 25.40 6.49 -17.15
C TYR A 167 26.83 6.15 -17.51
N PRO A 168 27.84 7.05 -17.27
CA PRO A 168 29.22 6.85 -17.65
C PRO A 168 29.86 5.67 -16.89
N LEU A 169 30.63 4.84 -17.58
CA LEU A 169 31.45 3.82 -16.96
C LEU A 169 32.54 4.46 -16.09
N ALA A 170 32.87 3.84 -14.96
CA ALA A 170 33.90 4.33 -14.06
C ALA A 170 35.30 4.19 -14.64
N SER A 171 35.50 3.35 -15.65
CA SER A 171 36.72 3.23 -16.46
C SER A 171 36.99 4.50 -17.29
N GLY A 172 35.96 5.30 -17.58
CA GLY A 172 36.05 6.49 -18.42
C GLY A 172 35.76 6.24 -19.90
N ASP A 173 35.70 4.99 -20.34
CA ASP A 173 35.47 4.62 -21.73
C ASP A 173 34.04 4.07 -21.93
N GLY A 174 33.11 4.95 -22.34
CA GLY A 174 31.76 4.58 -22.69
C GLY A 174 30.71 4.85 -21.58
N HIS A 175 29.49 4.41 -21.86
CA HIS A 175 28.34 4.59 -20.96
C HIS A 175 27.29 3.49 -21.19
N LEU A 176 26.44 3.26 -20.20
CA LEU A 176 25.17 2.53 -20.35
C LEU A 176 24.02 3.52 -20.53
N VAL A 177 23.00 3.14 -21.29
CA VAL A 177 21.78 3.93 -21.40
C VAL A 177 20.68 3.23 -20.63
N VAL A 178 20.17 3.88 -19.61
CA VAL A 178 19.03 3.41 -18.82
C VAL A 178 17.77 4.19 -19.18
N ALA A 179 16.62 3.51 -19.19
CA ALA A 179 15.32 4.13 -19.46
C ALA A 179 14.47 4.09 -18.18
N THR A 180 13.86 5.22 -17.82
CA THR A 180 13.02 5.33 -16.62
C THR A 180 11.82 6.24 -16.81
N THR A 181 10.72 5.90 -16.15
CA THR A 181 9.55 6.78 -16.01
C THR A 181 9.63 7.63 -14.73
N ARG A 182 10.66 7.41 -13.89
CA ARG A 182 10.84 8.07 -12.60
C ARG A 182 12.26 8.63 -12.41
N PRO A 183 12.62 9.69 -13.13
CA PRO A 183 13.96 10.31 -13.01
C PRO A 183 14.34 10.70 -11.58
N GLU A 184 13.38 11.13 -10.75
CA GLU A 184 13.62 11.55 -9.38
C GLU A 184 14.23 10.47 -8.49
N THR A 185 13.94 9.20 -8.76
CA THR A 185 14.45 8.09 -7.94
C THR A 185 15.89 7.71 -8.26
N MET A 186 16.44 8.14 -9.40
CA MET A 186 17.81 7.80 -9.79
C MET A 186 18.88 8.23 -8.79
N LEU A 187 18.60 9.28 -8.00
CA LEU A 187 19.52 9.72 -6.94
C LEU A 187 19.73 8.63 -5.86
N GLY A 188 18.83 7.66 -5.80
CA GLY A 188 18.88 6.48 -4.91
C GLY A 188 19.34 5.19 -5.61
N ASP A 189 19.80 5.23 -6.85
CA ASP A 189 20.24 4.02 -7.56
C ASP A 189 21.42 3.32 -6.85
N SER A 190 21.36 2.00 -6.81
CA SER A 190 22.34 1.13 -6.16
C SER A 190 23.08 0.23 -7.13
N ALA A 191 22.52 0.00 -8.32
CA ALA A 191 23.14 -0.79 -9.38
C ALA A 191 22.50 -0.44 -10.75
N VAL A 192 23.12 -0.95 -11.81
CA VAL A 192 22.47 -1.13 -13.11
C VAL A 192 22.46 -2.64 -13.39
N ALA A 193 21.29 -3.20 -13.73
CA ALA A 193 21.15 -4.61 -14.06
C ALA A 193 21.09 -4.81 -15.58
N VAL A 194 21.65 -5.91 -16.05
CA VAL A 194 21.60 -6.43 -17.42
C VAL A 194 21.22 -7.91 -17.39
N HIS A 195 20.69 -8.44 -18.48
CA HIS A 195 20.40 -9.87 -18.54
C HIS A 195 21.70 -10.69 -18.64
N PRO A 196 21.87 -11.81 -17.92
CA PRO A 196 23.11 -12.61 -17.93
C PRO A 196 23.48 -13.16 -19.32
N ASP A 197 22.50 -13.42 -20.17
CA ASP A 197 22.71 -13.94 -21.52
C ASP A 197 22.84 -12.85 -22.59
N ASP A 198 22.79 -11.57 -22.20
CA ASP A 198 22.92 -10.46 -23.15
C ASP A 198 24.40 -10.23 -23.51
N GLU A 199 24.76 -10.66 -24.72
CA GLU A 199 26.13 -10.57 -25.22
C GLU A 199 26.65 -9.13 -25.32
N ARG A 200 25.77 -8.12 -25.42
CA ARG A 200 26.15 -6.70 -25.51
C ARG A 200 26.85 -6.22 -24.25
N TYR A 201 26.54 -6.80 -23.10
CA TYR A 201 26.97 -6.32 -21.77
C TYR A 201 27.81 -7.33 -21.00
N ARG A 202 28.02 -8.54 -21.53
CA ARG A 202 28.75 -9.63 -20.86
C ARG A 202 30.11 -9.21 -20.29
N ASP A 203 30.86 -8.43 -21.06
CA ASP A 203 32.24 -8.06 -20.71
C ASP A 203 32.33 -6.96 -19.66
N ILE A 204 31.22 -6.28 -19.36
CA ILE A 204 31.17 -5.18 -18.39
C ILE A 204 30.42 -5.53 -17.10
N VAL A 205 29.85 -6.75 -17.00
CA VAL A 205 29.27 -7.21 -15.73
C VAL A 205 30.38 -7.28 -14.67
N GLY A 206 30.12 -6.67 -13.51
CA GLY A 206 31.09 -6.52 -12.43
C GLY A 206 31.92 -5.23 -12.50
N GLU A 207 31.87 -4.48 -13.60
CA GLU A 207 32.39 -3.11 -13.64
C GLU A 207 31.46 -2.14 -12.88
N GLU A 208 31.90 -0.90 -12.74
CA GLU A 208 31.14 0.16 -12.08
C GLU A 208 30.78 1.27 -13.04
N ILE A 209 29.67 1.93 -12.78
CA ILE A 209 29.31 3.23 -13.34
C ILE A 209 29.48 4.34 -12.29
N VAL A 210 29.68 5.56 -12.75
CA VAL A 210 29.60 6.75 -11.90
C VAL A 210 28.20 7.33 -12.06
N LEU A 211 27.37 7.20 -11.02
CA LEU A 211 26.01 7.73 -11.02
C LEU A 211 26.06 9.26 -11.19
N PRO A 212 25.50 9.81 -12.27
CA PRO A 212 25.51 11.25 -12.51
C PRO A 212 24.87 12.03 -11.35
N ILE A 213 25.24 13.32 -11.22
CA ILE A 213 24.74 14.23 -10.18
C ILE A 213 25.20 13.84 -8.76
N VAL A 214 25.13 12.55 -8.40
CA VAL A 214 25.47 12.02 -7.07
C VAL A 214 26.99 11.74 -6.95
N GLY A 215 27.62 11.27 -8.02
CA GLY A 215 29.03 10.87 -8.05
C GLY A 215 29.34 9.54 -7.38
N ARG A 216 28.31 8.80 -6.94
CA ARG A 216 28.46 7.46 -6.33
C ARG A 216 28.83 6.44 -7.39
N ARG A 217 29.76 5.52 -7.03
CA ARG A 217 30.02 4.35 -7.86
C ARG A 217 29.04 3.25 -7.52
N ILE A 218 28.42 2.67 -8.51
CA ILE A 218 27.46 1.56 -8.38
C ILE A 218 27.81 0.47 -9.38
N PRO A 219 27.64 -0.84 -9.00
CA PRO A 219 28.02 -1.96 -9.84
C PRO A 219 27.05 -2.19 -11.01
N ILE A 220 27.58 -2.80 -12.06
CA ILE A 220 26.79 -3.44 -13.12
C ILE A 220 26.61 -4.91 -12.71
N ILE A 221 25.35 -5.34 -12.53
CA ILE A 221 25.00 -6.69 -12.10
C ILE A 221 24.28 -7.45 -13.21
N ALA A 222 24.32 -8.78 -13.16
CA ALA A 222 23.54 -9.63 -14.03
C ALA A 222 22.33 -10.20 -13.27
N ASP A 223 21.12 -10.03 -13.79
CA ASP A 223 19.88 -10.54 -13.19
C ASP A 223 18.86 -10.94 -14.26
N ASP A 224 18.28 -12.14 -14.10
CA ASP A 224 17.29 -12.72 -15.04
C ASP A 224 15.97 -11.91 -15.12
N TYR A 225 15.76 -10.97 -14.22
CA TYR A 225 14.63 -10.05 -14.25
C TYR A 225 14.65 -9.13 -15.47
N VAL A 226 15.84 -8.81 -15.98
CA VAL A 226 15.99 -7.88 -17.10
C VAL A 226 15.55 -8.52 -18.42
N ASP A 227 14.63 -7.86 -19.12
CA ASP A 227 14.27 -8.24 -20.49
C ASP A 227 15.27 -7.58 -21.48
N PRO A 228 16.13 -8.38 -22.16
CA PRO A 228 17.14 -7.83 -23.06
C PRO A 228 16.55 -7.18 -24.33
N GLU A 229 15.27 -7.47 -24.64
CA GLU A 229 14.58 -6.88 -25.79
C GLU A 229 13.81 -5.61 -25.44
N PHE A 230 13.63 -5.32 -24.14
CA PHE A 230 12.93 -4.12 -23.71
C PHE A 230 13.89 -2.93 -23.56
N GLY A 231 13.59 -1.84 -24.26
CA GLY A 231 14.36 -0.60 -24.21
C GLY A 231 15.82 -0.79 -24.65
N THR A 232 16.75 -0.59 -23.73
CA THR A 232 18.18 -0.76 -23.97
C THR A 232 18.71 -2.11 -23.48
N GLY A 233 17.91 -2.89 -22.75
CA GLY A 233 18.38 -4.07 -22.05
C GLY A 233 19.16 -3.76 -20.76
N CYS A 234 19.17 -2.48 -20.33
CA CYS A 234 19.76 -2.03 -19.08
C CYS A 234 18.68 -1.43 -18.18
N VAL A 235 18.60 -1.87 -16.93
CA VAL A 235 17.63 -1.39 -15.94
C VAL A 235 18.38 -0.78 -14.75
N LYS A 236 18.06 0.46 -14.38
CA LYS A 236 18.53 1.04 -13.12
C LYS A 236 17.87 0.32 -11.95
N ILE A 237 18.58 0.08 -10.89
CA ILE A 237 18.08 -0.61 -9.69
C ILE A 237 18.06 0.36 -8.50
N THR A 238 16.86 0.65 -8.02
CA THR A 238 16.58 1.57 -6.90
C THR A 238 15.81 0.86 -5.80
N PRO A 239 16.43 0.01 -4.99
CA PRO A 239 15.74 -0.92 -4.09
C PRO A 239 14.83 -0.28 -3.03
N ALA A 240 15.07 0.99 -2.70
CA ALA A 240 14.24 1.71 -1.72
C ALA A 240 12.98 2.36 -2.34
N HIS A 241 12.80 2.33 -3.67
CA HIS A 241 11.74 3.07 -4.37
C HIS A 241 11.02 2.28 -5.47
N ASP A 242 11.28 0.97 -5.58
CA ASP A 242 10.58 0.05 -6.48
C ASP A 242 10.54 -1.36 -5.87
N PHE A 243 9.40 -2.05 -5.96
CA PHE A 243 9.21 -3.37 -5.35
C PHE A 243 10.05 -4.47 -6.04
N ASN A 244 10.17 -4.43 -7.37
CA ASN A 244 10.98 -5.39 -8.10
C ASN A 244 12.47 -5.16 -7.81
N ASP A 245 12.89 -3.89 -7.82
CA ASP A 245 14.25 -3.48 -7.48
C ASP A 245 14.62 -3.84 -6.03
N TYR A 246 13.62 -3.82 -5.11
CA TYR A 246 13.81 -4.24 -3.73
C TYR A 246 14.17 -5.73 -3.63
N ASP A 247 13.52 -6.58 -4.39
CA ASP A 247 13.82 -8.01 -4.41
C ASP A 247 15.16 -8.29 -5.10
N ILE A 248 15.50 -7.57 -6.18
CA ILE A 248 16.82 -7.60 -6.80
C ILE A 248 17.87 -7.14 -5.79
N GLY A 249 17.63 -6.03 -5.11
CA GLY A 249 18.51 -5.49 -4.09
C GLY A 249 18.84 -6.50 -2.98
N LYS A 250 17.84 -7.28 -2.53
CA LYS A 250 18.05 -8.37 -1.57
C LYS A 250 18.88 -9.52 -2.12
N ARG A 251 18.61 -9.95 -3.37
CA ARG A 251 19.36 -11.06 -3.99
C ARG A 251 20.84 -10.74 -4.18
N HIS A 252 21.13 -9.47 -4.47
CA HIS A 252 22.49 -8.99 -4.76
C HIS A 252 23.15 -8.23 -3.59
N ASP A 253 22.51 -8.21 -2.41
CA ASP A 253 22.98 -7.50 -1.21
C ASP A 253 23.32 -6.02 -1.49
N LEU A 254 22.46 -5.34 -2.24
CA LEU A 254 22.65 -3.94 -2.63
C LEU A 254 22.24 -2.99 -1.49
N ALA A 255 22.93 -1.84 -1.42
CA ALA A 255 22.57 -0.78 -0.50
C ALA A 255 21.20 -0.19 -0.86
N MET A 256 20.37 0.10 0.16
CA MET A 256 19.05 0.69 0.00
C MET A 256 19.08 2.17 0.39
N TYR A 257 19.16 3.06 -0.60
CA TYR A 257 19.17 4.51 -0.39
C TYR A 257 17.73 5.04 -0.43
N ASN A 258 17.12 5.20 0.75
CA ASN A 258 15.83 5.87 0.85
C ASN A 258 16.05 7.39 0.75
N ILE A 259 15.65 7.98 -0.38
CA ILE A 259 15.86 9.39 -0.68
C ILE A 259 14.63 10.28 -0.47
N LEU A 260 13.49 9.70 -0.08
CA LEU A 260 12.26 10.42 0.17
C LEU A 260 11.94 10.49 1.66
N THR A 261 11.27 11.55 2.06
CA THR A 261 10.60 11.71 3.34
C THR A 261 9.18 11.13 3.29
N ASP A 262 8.45 11.15 4.38
CA ASP A 262 7.08 10.65 4.49
C ASP A 262 6.04 11.51 3.74
N ASP A 263 6.40 12.74 3.36
CA ASP A 263 5.60 13.63 2.49
C ASP A 263 6.04 13.60 1.02
N ALA A 264 6.95 12.65 0.67
CA ALA A 264 7.52 12.46 -0.66
C ALA A 264 8.33 13.69 -1.17
N THR A 265 8.93 14.44 -0.27
CA THR A 265 10.02 15.38 -0.60
C THR A 265 11.37 14.69 -0.51
N LEU A 266 12.39 15.23 -1.19
CA LEU A 266 13.73 14.65 -1.14
C LEU A 266 14.41 14.98 0.20
N ASN A 267 14.99 13.96 0.83
CA ASN A 267 15.61 14.06 2.16
C ASN A 267 17.10 14.45 2.11
N ASP A 268 17.84 14.28 3.23
CA ASP A 268 19.24 14.66 3.36
C ASP A 268 20.24 13.69 2.69
N GLU A 269 19.80 12.55 2.18
CA GLU A 269 20.63 11.56 1.47
C GLU A 269 20.98 12.00 0.04
N VAL A 270 20.28 13.01 -0.49
CA VAL A 270 20.52 13.57 -1.83
C VAL A 270 21.44 14.79 -1.78
N PRO A 271 22.05 15.20 -2.91
CA PRO A 271 22.81 16.43 -3.00
C PRO A 271 22.02 17.65 -2.52
N LYS A 272 22.70 18.60 -1.87
CA LYS A 272 22.06 19.77 -1.20
C LYS A 272 21.09 20.54 -2.10
N THR A 273 21.35 20.58 -3.40
CA THR A 273 20.55 21.30 -4.40
C THR A 273 19.16 20.68 -4.63
N TYR A 274 18.94 19.45 -4.15
CA TYR A 274 17.70 18.71 -4.30
C TYR A 274 16.91 18.55 -2.98
N ARG A 275 17.54 18.77 -1.84
CA ARG A 275 16.94 18.58 -0.52
C ARG A 275 15.69 19.43 -0.31
N GLY A 276 14.63 18.82 0.20
CA GLY A 276 13.35 19.46 0.48
C GLY A 276 12.52 19.79 -0.78
N LEU A 277 12.97 19.41 -1.98
CA LEU A 277 12.16 19.57 -3.18
C LEU A 277 11.08 18.48 -3.21
N ASP A 278 9.88 18.85 -3.66
CA ASP A 278 8.88 17.86 -4.07
C ASP A 278 9.44 16.95 -5.17
N ARG A 279 9.08 15.69 -5.15
CA ARG A 279 9.58 14.66 -6.08
C ARG A 279 9.39 15.02 -7.54
N PHE A 280 8.27 15.65 -7.92
CA PHE A 280 8.01 16.04 -9.32
C PHE A 280 8.81 17.27 -9.72
N VAL A 281 9.00 18.23 -8.81
CA VAL A 281 9.91 19.36 -9.01
C VAL A 281 11.36 18.88 -9.16
N ALA A 282 11.75 17.90 -8.35
CA ALA A 282 13.07 17.29 -8.46
C ALA A 282 13.25 16.53 -9.78
N ARG A 283 12.21 15.84 -10.27
CA ARG A 283 12.19 15.16 -11.57
C ARG A 283 12.55 16.13 -12.70
N ASP A 284 11.84 17.25 -12.78
CA ASP A 284 12.06 18.24 -13.83
C ASP A 284 13.48 18.81 -13.77
N LYS A 285 13.97 19.07 -12.57
CA LYS A 285 15.32 19.59 -12.34
C LYS A 285 16.40 18.57 -12.73
N ILE A 286 16.22 17.30 -12.42
CA ILE A 286 17.15 16.21 -12.79
C ILE A 286 17.22 16.09 -14.31
N VAL A 287 16.08 16.08 -14.99
CA VAL A 287 16.03 16.00 -16.46
C VAL A 287 16.77 17.16 -17.10
N GLU A 288 16.63 18.38 -16.57
CA GLU A 288 17.35 19.56 -17.07
C GLU A 288 18.87 19.45 -16.82
N GLU A 289 19.28 19.02 -15.62
CA GLU A 289 20.72 18.85 -15.32
C GLU A 289 21.35 17.75 -16.20
N PHE A 290 20.62 16.65 -16.50
CA PHE A 290 21.09 15.65 -17.46
C PHE A 290 21.25 16.22 -18.89
N ARG A 291 20.38 17.16 -19.30
CA ARG A 291 20.48 17.84 -20.58
C ARG A 291 21.71 18.75 -20.62
N GLU A 292 21.97 19.52 -19.56
CA GLU A 292 23.12 20.38 -19.43
C GLU A 292 24.45 19.61 -19.44
N LEU A 293 24.46 18.41 -18.86
CA LEU A 293 25.62 17.50 -18.83
C LEU A 293 25.81 16.68 -20.12
N ASP A 294 24.96 16.84 -21.13
CA ASP A 294 24.92 16.02 -22.37
C ASP A 294 24.73 14.50 -22.08
N LEU A 295 24.02 14.17 -20.99
CA LEU A 295 23.72 12.81 -20.57
C LEU A 295 22.27 12.39 -20.85
N LEU A 296 21.42 13.28 -21.34
CA LEU A 296 20.06 12.97 -21.78
C LEU A 296 20.08 12.46 -23.22
N GLU A 297 19.87 11.17 -23.43
CA GLU A 297 19.86 10.54 -24.76
C GLU A 297 18.61 10.91 -25.57
N LYS A 298 17.42 10.66 -24.99
CA LYS A 298 16.12 10.97 -25.61
C LYS A 298 14.99 10.99 -24.59
N ILE A 299 13.84 11.50 -25.01
CA ILE A 299 12.58 11.45 -24.26
C ILE A 299 11.51 10.89 -25.22
N GLU A 300 10.76 9.90 -24.77
CA GLU A 300 9.65 9.29 -25.52
C GLU A 300 8.32 9.48 -24.80
N ASP A 301 7.23 9.61 -25.56
CA ASP A 301 5.88 9.53 -25.01
C ASP A 301 5.62 8.08 -24.61
N TYR A 302 5.12 7.90 -23.40
CA TYR A 302 4.90 6.56 -22.84
C TYR A 302 3.64 6.55 -21.97
N THR A 303 2.88 5.47 -22.03
CA THR A 303 1.75 5.26 -21.09
C THR A 303 2.29 4.62 -19.83
N VAL A 304 2.15 5.31 -18.71
CA VAL A 304 2.66 4.88 -17.40
C VAL A 304 1.50 4.42 -16.53
N LYS A 305 1.65 3.26 -15.88
CA LYS A 305 0.74 2.84 -14.80
C LYS A 305 1.13 3.58 -13.52
N ILE A 306 0.26 4.46 -13.06
CA ILE A 306 0.50 5.25 -11.85
C ILE A 306 -0.32 4.67 -10.69
N PRO A 307 0.35 4.25 -9.59
CA PRO A 307 -0.35 3.80 -8.39
C PRO A 307 -0.92 5.00 -7.64
N ARG A 308 -2.23 4.95 -7.35
CA ARG A 308 -2.95 5.99 -6.59
C ARG A 308 -3.65 5.39 -5.38
N GLY A 309 -3.63 6.10 -4.26
CA GLY A 309 -4.44 5.74 -3.08
C GLY A 309 -5.94 5.87 -3.40
N ASP A 310 -6.72 4.83 -3.10
CA ASP A 310 -8.16 4.76 -3.40
C ASP A 310 -8.97 5.88 -2.69
N ARG A 311 -8.43 6.45 -1.63
CA ARG A 311 -9.08 7.49 -0.80
C ARG A 311 -8.56 8.89 -1.06
N SER A 312 -7.25 9.06 -1.18
CA SER A 312 -6.61 10.35 -1.37
C SER A 312 -6.50 10.76 -2.82
N HIS A 313 -6.47 9.77 -3.74
CA HIS A 313 -6.06 9.88 -5.15
C HIS A 313 -4.63 10.43 -5.33
N ALA A 314 -3.85 10.49 -4.26
CA ALA A 314 -2.43 10.83 -4.33
C ALA A 314 -1.65 9.72 -5.02
N VAL A 315 -0.59 10.09 -5.73
CA VAL A 315 0.38 9.12 -6.25
C VAL A 315 1.09 8.47 -5.08
N VAL A 316 0.96 7.16 -4.99
CA VAL A 316 1.55 6.32 -3.95
C VAL A 316 3.04 6.13 -4.21
N GLU A 317 3.85 6.14 -3.16
CA GLU A 317 5.28 5.87 -3.22
C GLU A 317 5.63 4.52 -2.58
N PRO A 318 6.44 3.69 -3.23
CA PRO A 318 7.17 2.65 -2.51
C PRO A 318 8.08 3.30 -1.47
N TYR A 319 7.88 2.97 -0.19
CA TYR A 319 8.57 3.63 0.92
C TYR A 319 9.08 2.62 1.95
N LEU A 320 10.35 2.72 2.30
CA LEU A 320 11.01 1.79 3.22
C LEU A 320 10.79 2.24 4.67
N THR A 321 9.98 1.50 5.40
CA THR A 321 9.64 1.83 6.80
C THR A 321 9.37 0.60 7.65
N ASP A 322 9.52 0.77 8.98
CA ASP A 322 9.15 -0.27 9.94
C ASP A 322 7.64 -0.38 10.09
N GLN A 323 7.11 -1.58 9.88
CA GLN A 323 5.69 -1.88 9.98
C GLN A 323 5.46 -3.21 10.70
N TRP A 324 4.22 -3.47 11.09
CA TRP A 324 3.77 -4.75 11.60
C TRP A 324 3.13 -5.58 10.49
N TYR A 325 3.53 -6.84 10.40
CA TYR A 325 3.11 -7.76 9.36
C TYR A 325 2.57 -9.05 9.92
N VAL A 326 1.63 -9.66 9.18
CA VAL A 326 1.22 -11.06 9.38
C VAL A 326 1.89 -11.91 8.30
N LYS A 327 2.57 -12.99 8.70
CA LYS A 327 3.07 -14.02 7.79
C LYS A 327 1.88 -14.77 7.21
N ILE A 328 1.54 -14.49 5.97
CA ILE A 328 0.32 -15.01 5.36
C ILE A 328 0.50 -16.41 4.76
N GLU A 329 1.68 -16.75 4.25
CA GLU A 329 1.91 -18.04 3.58
C GLU A 329 1.47 -19.26 4.41
N PRO A 330 1.81 -19.40 5.71
CA PRO A 330 1.35 -20.53 6.52
C PRO A 330 -0.18 -20.61 6.68
N LEU A 331 -0.86 -19.45 6.64
CA LEU A 331 -2.32 -19.36 6.74
C LEU A 331 -3.00 -19.60 5.39
N ALA A 332 -2.37 -19.21 4.28
CA ALA A 332 -2.89 -19.41 2.93
C ALA A 332 -2.82 -20.87 2.47
N ARG A 333 -1.77 -21.60 2.85
CA ARG A 333 -1.53 -22.98 2.41
C ARG A 333 -2.72 -23.92 2.67
N PRO A 334 -3.31 -24.04 3.88
CA PRO A 334 -4.47 -24.90 4.11
C PRO A 334 -5.74 -24.40 3.40
N ALA A 335 -5.84 -23.10 3.11
CA ALA A 335 -6.96 -22.55 2.35
C ALA A 335 -6.85 -22.90 0.86
N ILE A 336 -5.65 -22.84 0.27
CA ILE A 336 -5.35 -23.31 -1.09
C ILE A 336 -5.71 -24.80 -1.21
N GLU A 337 -5.20 -25.64 -0.31
CA GLU A 337 -5.47 -27.07 -0.28
C GLU A 337 -6.98 -27.39 -0.20
N ALA A 338 -7.74 -26.60 0.56
CA ALA A 338 -9.19 -26.80 0.68
C ALA A 338 -9.92 -26.62 -0.66
N VAL A 339 -9.45 -25.76 -1.52
CA VAL A 339 -10.02 -25.56 -2.87
C VAL A 339 -9.47 -26.60 -3.85
N GLU A 340 -8.17 -26.88 -3.85
CA GLU A 340 -7.56 -27.90 -4.71
C GLU A 340 -8.18 -29.28 -4.52
N THR A 341 -8.45 -29.67 -3.27
CA THR A 341 -9.08 -30.96 -2.91
C THR A 341 -10.60 -30.96 -3.08
N GLY A 342 -11.20 -29.83 -3.47
CA GLY A 342 -12.65 -29.69 -3.65
C GLY A 342 -13.47 -29.67 -2.37
N ARG A 343 -12.84 -29.52 -1.19
CA ARG A 343 -13.56 -29.27 0.08
C ARG A 343 -14.32 -27.94 0.05
N ILE A 344 -13.76 -26.95 -0.66
CA ILE A 344 -14.41 -25.68 -0.99
C ILE A 344 -14.48 -25.59 -2.50
N ARG A 345 -15.65 -25.20 -3.04
CA ARG A 345 -15.87 -25.02 -4.46
C ARG A 345 -16.44 -23.65 -4.77
N PHE A 346 -15.95 -23.04 -5.84
CA PHE A 346 -16.51 -21.80 -6.37
C PHE A 346 -17.66 -22.10 -7.34
N VAL A 347 -18.72 -21.31 -7.27
CA VAL A 347 -19.85 -21.35 -8.19
C VAL A 347 -20.13 -19.93 -8.69
N PRO A 348 -19.88 -19.63 -9.97
CA PRO A 348 -19.32 -20.51 -11.01
C PRO A 348 -17.82 -20.80 -10.81
N GLU A 349 -17.35 -21.90 -11.40
CA GLU A 349 -16.00 -22.45 -11.20
C GLU A 349 -14.86 -21.52 -11.69
N ASN A 350 -15.14 -20.64 -12.65
CA ASN A 350 -14.14 -19.72 -13.21
C ASN A 350 -13.49 -18.80 -12.14
N TRP A 351 -14.16 -18.54 -11.02
CA TRP A 351 -13.61 -17.74 -9.92
C TRP A 351 -12.47 -18.44 -9.17
N SER A 352 -12.32 -19.75 -9.32
CA SER A 352 -11.18 -20.47 -8.75
C SER A 352 -9.84 -20.00 -9.32
N LYS A 353 -9.80 -19.56 -10.60
CA LYS A 353 -8.58 -19.01 -11.21
C LYS A 353 -8.13 -17.73 -10.52
N THR A 354 -9.05 -16.78 -10.34
CA THR A 354 -8.76 -15.52 -9.60
C THR A 354 -8.34 -15.81 -8.17
N TYR A 355 -9.02 -16.77 -7.50
CA TYR A 355 -8.64 -17.18 -6.15
C TYR A 355 -7.20 -17.69 -6.08
N PHE A 356 -6.82 -18.61 -6.96
CA PHE A 356 -5.47 -19.19 -6.98
C PHE A 356 -4.40 -18.15 -7.36
N GLU A 357 -4.70 -17.25 -8.30
CA GLU A 357 -3.80 -16.17 -8.66
C GLU A 357 -3.45 -15.30 -7.45
N TRP A 358 -4.46 -14.92 -6.64
CA TRP A 358 -4.24 -14.18 -5.39
C TRP A 358 -3.51 -15.00 -4.33
N MET A 359 -3.95 -16.23 -4.11
CA MET A 359 -3.48 -17.04 -2.99
C MET A 359 -2.06 -17.57 -3.17
N TYR A 360 -1.64 -17.92 -4.39
CA TYR A 360 -0.27 -18.36 -4.65
C TYR A 360 0.75 -17.22 -4.62
N ASN A 361 0.32 -16.01 -4.93
CA ASN A 361 1.18 -14.83 -4.97
C ASN A 361 1.01 -13.93 -3.73
N ILE A 362 0.32 -14.43 -2.69
CA ILE A 362 -0.01 -13.63 -1.52
C ILE A 362 1.26 -13.25 -0.75
N GLN A 363 1.37 -11.96 -0.42
CA GLN A 363 2.49 -11.42 0.35
C GLN A 363 2.10 -11.25 1.81
N ASP A 364 3.09 -11.08 2.68
CA ASP A 364 2.86 -10.76 4.08
C ASP A 364 2.02 -9.49 4.22
N TRP A 365 0.98 -9.57 5.01
CA TRP A 365 0.01 -8.49 5.14
C TRP A 365 0.49 -7.42 6.12
N CYS A 366 0.70 -6.19 5.63
CA CYS A 366 0.97 -5.03 6.47
C CYS A 366 -0.32 -4.62 7.19
N ILE A 367 -0.36 -4.82 8.52
CA ILE A 367 -1.53 -4.52 9.36
C ILE A 367 -1.46 -3.16 10.06
N SER A 368 -0.28 -2.55 10.15
CA SER A 368 -0.12 -1.24 10.79
C SER A 368 -0.44 -0.08 9.85
N ARG A 369 -1.03 0.97 10.41
CA ARG A 369 -1.33 2.24 9.76
C ARG A 369 -0.94 3.38 10.70
N GLN A 370 -0.52 4.51 10.14
CA GLN A 370 -0.14 5.71 10.90
C GLN A 370 -1.35 6.63 11.12
N LEU A 371 -2.50 6.01 11.39
CA LEU A 371 -3.74 6.69 11.69
C LEU A 371 -3.90 6.95 13.20
N TRP A 372 -4.67 7.95 13.55
CA TRP A 372 -5.08 8.20 14.93
C TRP A 372 -6.40 7.51 15.28
N TRP A 373 -7.25 7.27 14.28
CA TRP A 373 -8.51 6.56 14.39
C TRP A 373 -8.37 5.08 14.01
N GLY A 374 -8.66 4.19 14.93
CA GLY A 374 -8.59 2.74 14.72
C GLY A 374 -8.08 2.00 15.97
N HIS A 375 -7.98 0.68 15.86
CA HIS A 375 -7.39 -0.16 16.91
C HIS A 375 -5.90 0.14 17.03
N ARG A 376 -5.47 0.38 18.25
CA ARG A 376 -4.06 0.62 18.54
C ARG A 376 -3.31 -0.70 18.61
N ILE A 377 -2.17 -0.79 17.92
CA ILE A 377 -1.24 -1.93 18.04
C ILE A 377 -0.81 -2.05 19.52
N PRO A 378 -1.03 -3.20 20.18
CA PRO A 378 -0.70 -3.39 21.58
C PRO A 378 0.78 -3.71 21.77
N ALA A 379 1.65 -2.76 21.41
CA ALA A 379 3.09 -2.86 21.54
C ALA A 379 3.65 -1.57 22.14
N TRP A 380 4.61 -1.72 23.05
CA TRP A 380 5.31 -0.61 23.71
C TRP A 380 6.78 -0.67 23.35
N TYR A 381 7.42 0.47 23.28
CA TYR A 381 8.82 0.59 22.90
C TYR A 381 9.60 1.29 24.00
N ASP A 382 10.79 0.77 24.33
CA ASP A 382 11.74 1.49 25.17
C ASP A 382 12.58 2.49 24.34
N ALA A 383 13.51 3.18 25.01
CA ALA A 383 14.38 4.15 24.38
C ALA A 383 15.35 3.53 23.36
N ASP A 384 15.63 2.25 23.49
CA ASP A 384 16.53 1.48 22.61
C ASP A 384 15.76 0.83 21.44
N GLY A 385 14.41 1.00 21.40
CA GLY A 385 13.54 0.47 20.36
C GLY A 385 13.15 -0.99 20.55
N ASN A 386 13.42 -1.60 21.71
CA ASN A 386 12.91 -2.93 22.02
C ASN A 386 11.39 -2.90 22.17
N VAL A 387 10.76 -4.00 21.78
CA VAL A 387 9.29 -4.15 21.77
C VAL A 387 8.86 -5.00 22.96
N TYR A 388 7.80 -4.54 23.64
CA TYR A 388 7.15 -5.22 24.76
C TYR A 388 5.65 -5.38 24.52
#